data_a52cb49b9d07cfff83dcb1cce721c9fe
#
_entry.id   a52cb49b9d07cfff83dcb1cce721c9fe
#
_cell.length_a   1.000
_cell.length_b   1.000
_cell.length_c   1.000
_cell.angle_alpha   90.00
_cell.angle_beta   90.00
_cell.angle_gamma   90.00
#
_symmetry.space_group_name_H-M   'P 1'
#
loop_
_entity.id
_entity.type
_entity.pdbx_description
1 polymer ?
#
loop_
_entity_poly.entity_id
_entity_poly.type
_entity_poly.pdbx_seq_one_letter_code
_entity_poly.pdbx_strand_id
1 'polypeptide(L)'
;PWIVDRFDDVKIIRYEVPEFENQTLNDKLLIYYLAESAKCGRDILFDQNFKYGLAIRRTFETIYTDARNTAEAESAEFKAFEKYLKKMWFANGIHHHYSNDKFTPEFSEPWFREQLALYINDSNRQMDEELLCRIIFDKEFYASRLNQKAGVDVITASANNYYEGVNQEEVEAFYAAMAAADEGNPEPISYGLNSKLVKDENGNVVEQVWKVGGMYSEAIEQIVYWLEKAATVADDTQRATIEA
;
A
#
# COMPACT_ATOMS: atom_id res chain seq x y z
N PRO A 1 29.62 2.30 -0.89
CA PRO A 1 29.15 2.86 0.38
C PRO A 1 27.97 2.05 0.90
N TRP A 2 27.91 1.83 2.21
CA TRP A 2 26.83 1.11 2.89
C TRP A 2 25.52 1.88 2.88
N ILE A 3 25.60 3.22 2.93
CA ILE A 3 24.42 4.10 2.88
C ILE A 3 24.14 4.42 1.42
N VAL A 4 22.93 4.07 0.97
CA VAL A 4 22.45 4.30 -0.40
C VAL A 4 21.71 5.62 -0.51
N ASP A 5 20.88 5.95 0.52
CA ASP A 5 20.14 7.20 0.59
C ASP A 5 19.86 7.57 2.06
N ARG A 6 19.55 8.85 2.29
CA ARG A 6 19.15 9.36 3.59
C ARG A 6 18.17 10.50 3.39
N PHE A 7 17.04 10.44 4.05
CA PHE A 7 16.03 11.50 4.07
C PHE A 7 15.29 11.48 5.40
N ASP A 8 14.99 12.66 5.93
CA ASP A 8 14.39 12.84 7.25
C ASP A 8 15.14 12.01 8.32
N ASP A 9 14.47 11.19 9.10
CA ASP A 9 15.02 10.25 10.07
C ASP A 9 15.32 8.85 9.49
N VAL A 10 15.08 8.64 8.18
CA VAL A 10 15.29 7.37 7.50
C VAL A 10 16.69 7.29 6.87
N LYS A 11 17.33 6.14 7.03
CA LYS A 11 18.58 5.77 6.39
C LYS A 11 18.42 4.46 5.61
N ILE A 12 18.60 4.51 4.30
CA ILE A 12 18.59 3.33 3.44
C ILE A 12 19.99 2.73 3.40
N ILE A 13 20.13 1.49 3.86
CA ILE A 13 21.39 0.77 3.97
C ILE A 13 21.36 -0.41 3.01
N ARG A 14 22.47 -0.60 2.27
CA ARG A 14 22.68 -1.81 1.48
C ARG A 14 23.40 -2.84 2.32
N TYR A 15 22.83 -4.02 2.40
CA TYR A 15 23.48 -5.18 2.99
C TYR A 15 24.20 -5.98 1.92
N GLU A 16 25.35 -6.58 2.30
CA GLU A 16 25.91 -7.71 1.58
C GLU A 16 25.29 -8.99 2.14
N VAL A 17 25.10 -9.97 1.30
CA VAL A 17 24.65 -11.31 1.69
C VAL A 17 25.82 -12.28 1.46
N PRO A 18 26.69 -12.48 2.47
CA PRO A 18 27.82 -13.42 2.35
C PRO A 18 27.30 -14.80 1.94
N GLU A 19 28.11 -15.54 1.20
CA GLU A 19 27.78 -16.90 0.73
C GLU A 19 26.64 -17.01 -0.30
N PHE A 20 25.98 -15.91 -0.70
CA PHE A 20 24.93 -15.96 -1.73
C PHE A 20 25.46 -16.54 -3.05
N GLU A 21 26.71 -16.20 -3.43
CA GLU A 21 27.34 -16.70 -4.64
C GLU A 21 27.59 -18.21 -4.60
N ASN A 22 27.70 -18.80 -3.41
CA ASN A 22 27.91 -20.22 -3.20
C ASN A 22 26.62 -21.04 -3.21
N GLN A 23 25.45 -20.41 -3.24
CA GLN A 23 24.17 -21.09 -3.36
C GLN A 23 24.04 -21.78 -4.73
N THR A 24 23.24 -22.85 -4.77
CA THR A 24 22.93 -23.53 -6.04
C THR A 24 22.15 -22.60 -6.98
N LEU A 25 22.15 -22.92 -8.26
CA LEU A 25 21.36 -22.17 -9.23
C LEU A 25 19.85 -22.21 -8.88
N ASN A 26 19.35 -23.35 -8.41
CA ASN A 26 17.96 -23.52 -8.03
C ASN A 26 17.60 -22.63 -6.83
N ASP A 27 18.46 -22.56 -5.81
CA ASP A 27 18.24 -21.66 -4.66
C ASP A 27 18.21 -20.19 -5.08
N LYS A 28 19.14 -19.78 -5.94
CA LYS A 28 19.16 -18.41 -6.49
C LYS A 28 17.90 -18.09 -7.29
N LEU A 29 17.43 -19.03 -8.12
CA LEU A 29 16.20 -18.88 -8.90
C LEU A 29 14.96 -18.85 -7.99
N LEU A 30 14.91 -19.70 -6.97
CA LEU A 30 13.84 -19.70 -5.97
C LEU A 30 13.73 -18.33 -5.29
N ILE A 31 14.84 -17.78 -4.78
CA ILE A 31 14.89 -16.46 -4.16
C ILE A 31 14.43 -15.38 -5.14
N TYR A 32 14.89 -15.45 -6.40
CA TYR A 32 14.49 -14.50 -7.45
C TYR A 32 12.98 -14.53 -7.69
N TYR A 33 12.40 -15.72 -7.91
CA TYR A 33 10.96 -15.84 -8.20
C TYR A 33 10.09 -15.41 -7.01
N LEU A 34 10.48 -15.75 -5.77
CA LEU A 34 9.79 -15.28 -4.57
C LEU A 34 9.88 -13.75 -4.41
N ALA A 35 11.03 -13.15 -4.76
CA ALA A 35 11.18 -11.69 -4.74
C ALA A 35 10.33 -11.00 -5.82
N GLU A 36 10.21 -11.59 -7.02
CA GLU A 36 9.31 -11.07 -8.07
C GLU A 36 7.84 -11.15 -7.63
N SER A 37 7.43 -12.27 -7.04
CA SER A 37 6.10 -12.44 -6.46
C SER A 37 5.79 -11.36 -5.42
N ALA A 38 6.70 -11.15 -4.47
CA ALA A 38 6.53 -10.13 -3.42
C ALA A 38 6.39 -8.70 -3.99
N LYS A 39 7.09 -8.36 -5.09
CA LYS A 39 6.99 -7.06 -5.73
C LYS A 39 5.62 -6.79 -6.36
N CYS A 40 4.92 -7.83 -6.82
CA CYS A 40 3.58 -7.70 -7.39
C CYS A 40 2.54 -7.24 -6.34
N GLY A 41 2.77 -7.49 -5.05
CA GLY A 41 1.90 -7.04 -3.95
C GLY A 41 2.05 -5.57 -3.55
N ARG A 42 3.02 -4.81 -4.11
CA ARG A 42 3.30 -3.43 -3.67
C ARG A 42 2.09 -2.50 -3.81
N ASP A 43 1.40 -2.57 -4.93
CA ASP A 43 0.25 -1.71 -5.21
C ASP A 43 -0.91 -2.02 -4.25
N ILE A 44 -1.07 -3.28 -3.86
CA ILE A 44 -2.04 -3.71 -2.85
C ILE A 44 -1.79 -3.00 -1.51
N LEU A 45 -0.53 -2.93 -1.05
CA LEU A 45 -0.20 -2.26 0.21
C LEU A 45 -0.56 -0.77 0.20
N PHE A 46 -0.31 -0.07 -0.91
CA PHE A 46 -0.69 1.34 -1.05
C PHE A 46 -2.21 1.52 -0.98
N ASP A 47 -2.97 0.67 -1.65
CA ASP A 47 -4.44 0.73 -1.65
C ASP A 47 -5.03 0.37 -0.28
N GLN A 48 -4.51 -0.66 0.38
CA GLN A 48 -4.93 -1.06 1.73
C GLN A 48 -4.67 0.03 2.79
N ASN A 49 -3.53 0.71 2.69
CA ASN A 49 -3.19 1.78 3.62
C ASN A 49 -4.08 3.02 3.45
N PHE A 50 -4.52 3.29 2.21
CA PHE A 50 -5.41 4.41 1.92
C PHE A 50 -6.03 4.27 0.52
N LYS A 51 -7.36 4.37 0.39
CA LYS A 51 -8.09 4.17 -0.88
C LYS A 51 -7.63 5.08 -2.03
N TYR A 52 -7.03 6.22 -1.74
CA TYR A 52 -6.43 7.13 -2.73
C TYR A 52 -4.91 6.97 -2.84
N GLY A 53 -4.31 6.04 -2.08
CA GLY A 53 -2.86 5.86 -1.97
C GLY A 53 -2.17 5.64 -3.31
N LEU A 54 -2.73 4.79 -4.18
CA LEU A 54 -2.18 4.53 -5.52
C LEU A 54 -2.31 5.75 -6.45
N ALA A 55 -3.46 6.42 -6.45
CA ALA A 55 -3.69 7.60 -7.26
C ALA A 55 -2.72 8.74 -6.90
N ILE A 56 -2.53 8.97 -5.60
CA ILE A 56 -1.57 9.95 -5.08
C ILE A 56 -0.15 9.56 -5.49
N ARG A 57 0.27 8.31 -5.26
CA ARG A 57 1.61 7.85 -5.63
C ARG A 57 1.89 8.07 -7.11
N ARG A 58 1.00 7.62 -7.99
CA ARG A 58 1.18 7.76 -9.44
C ARG A 58 1.26 9.22 -9.89
N THR A 59 0.45 10.10 -9.30
CA THR A 59 0.51 11.54 -9.57
C THR A 59 1.86 12.13 -9.14
N PHE A 60 2.31 11.82 -7.92
CA PHE A 60 3.60 12.30 -7.41
C PHE A 60 4.78 11.74 -8.21
N GLU A 61 4.76 10.46 -8.59
CA GLU A 61 5.79 9.82 -9.43
C GLU A 61 5.86 10.45 -10.83
N THR A 62 4.73 10.83 -11.43
CA THR A 62 4.69 11.56 -12.71
C THR A 62 5.38 12.90 -12.57
N ILE A 63 4.98 13.73 -11.61
CA ILE A 63 5.61 15.04 -11.35
C ILE A 63 7.11 14.88 -11.11
N TYR A 64 7.50 13.94 -10.22
CA TYR A 64 8.91 13.70 -9.89
C TYR A 64 9.73 13.30 -11.12
N THR A 65 9.22 12.38 -11.93
CA THR A 65 9.93 11.86 -13.11
C THR A 65 10.19 12.95 -14.13
N ASP A 66 9.24 13.83 -14.34
CA ASP A 66 9.33 14.88 -15.35
C ASP A 66 10.11 16.10 -14.82
N ALA A 67 9.88 16.53 -13.58
CA ALA A 67 10.52 17.72 -13.02
C ALA A 67 11.99 17.50 -12.59
N ARG A 68 12.39 16.29 -12.16
CA ARG A 68 13.74 16.02 -11.63
C ARG A 68 14.90 16.29 -12.60
N ASN A 69 14.62 16.37 -13.90
CA ASN A 69 15.62 16.64 -14.94
C ASN A 69 15.54 18.08 -15.46
N THR A 70 14.80 18.94 -14.82
CA THR A 70 14.65 20.36 -15.15
C THR A 70 15.36 21.24 -14.11
N ALA A 71 15.39 22.56 -14.34
CA ALA A 71 15.93 23.50 -13.37
C ALA A 71 15.14 23.51 -12.04
N GLU A 72 13.88 23.05 -12.06
CA GLU A 72 13.02 22.94 -10.89
C GLU A 72 13.61 22.01 -9.82
N ALA A 73 14.37 21.00 -10.22
CA ALA A 73 15.01 20.03 -9.30
C ALA A 73 15.92 20.71 -8.26
N GLU A 74 16.43 21.91 -8.53
CA GLU A 74 17.26 22.66 -7.59
C GLU A 74 16.47 23.56 -6.63
N SER A 75 15.16 23.73 -6.85
CA SER A 75 14.32 24.54 -5.99
C SER A 75 14.16 23.93 -4.59
N ALA A 76 13.91 24.78 -3.59
CA ALA A 76 13.63 24.33 -2.22
C ALA A 76 12.29 23.55 -2.15
N GLU A 77 11.31 23.97 -2.94
CA GLU A 77 9.98 23.35 -3.04
C GLU A 77 10.09 21.93 -3.59
N PHE A 78 10.83 21.73 -4.69
CA PHE A 78 11.01 20.39 -5.25
C PHE A 78 11.78 19.45 -4.30
N LYS A 79 12.81 19.95 -3.61
CA LYS A 79 13.53 19.15 -2.60
C LYS A 79 12.65 18.73 -1.43
N ALA A 80 11.73 19.60 -0.99
CA ALA A 80 10.73 19.27 0.01
C ALA A 80 9.71 18.24 -0.51
N PHE A 81 9.27 18.39 -1.77
CA PHE A 81 8.40 17.44 -2.45
C PHE A 81 9.06 16.06 -2.61
N GLU A 82 10.32 15.99 -3.06
CA GLU A 82 11.08 14.75 -3.16
C GLU A 82 11.20 14.06 -1.80
N LYS A 83 11.47 14.80 -0.73
CA LYS A 83 11.51 14.26 0.63
C LYS A 83 10.17 13.66 1.03
N TYR A 84 9.06 14.34 0.76
CA TYR A 84 7.71 13.84 1.03
C TYR A 84 7.42 12.56 0.23
N LEU A 85 7.77 12.52 -1.06
CA LEU A 85 7.61 11.34 -1.92
C LEU A 85 8.43 10.16 -1.40
N LYS A 86 9.67 10.37 -0.98
CA LYS A 86 10.51 9.33 -0.37
C LYS A 86 9.91 8.77 0.93
N LYS A 87 9.35 9.64 1.78
CA LYS A 87 8.59 9.21 2.99
C LYS A 87 7.38 8.36 2.61
N MET A 88 6.63 8.79 1.61
CA MET A 88 5.46 8.06 1.10
C MET A 88 5.85 6.69 0.52
N TRP A 89 6.93 6.58 -0.25
CA TRP A 89 7.44 5.30 -0.73
C TRP A 89 7.84 4.36 0.42
N PHE A 90 8.53 4.89 1.41
CA PHE A 90 8.98 4.12 2.56
C PHE A 90 7.81 3.61 3.43
N ALA A 91 6.80 4.43 3.65
CA ALA A 91 5.63 4.10 4.47
C ALA A 91 4.51 3.37 3.71
N ASN A 92 4.62 3.16 2.38
CA ASN A 92 3.56 2.69 1.49
C ASN A 92 2.28 3.52 1.59
N GLY A 93 2.40 4.85 1.67
CA GLY A 93 1.27 5.77 1.76
C GLY A 93 1.62 7.11 2.41
N ILE A 94 0.60 7.95 2.56
CA ILE A 94 0.74 9.31 3.11
C ILE A 94 0.78 9.39 4.63
N HIS A 95 0.72 8.24 5.32
CA HIS A 95 0.72 8.16 6.78
C HIS A 95 1.99 7.49 7.28
N HIS A 96 2.50 7.96 8.42
CA HIS A 96 3.68 7.39 9.04
C HIS A 96 3.44 5.93 9.46
N HIS A 97 4.39 5.05 9.16
CA HIS A 97 4.24 3.60 9.30
C HIS A 97 4.09 3.11 10.76
N TYR A 98 4.54 3.89 11.76
CA TYR A 98 4.35 3.57 13.18
C TYR A 98 3.27 4.42 13.86
N SER A 99 3.35 5.76 13.76
CA SER A 99 2.41 6.64 14.46
C SER A 99 1.03 6.67 13.82
N ASN A 100 0.91 6.23 12.58
CA ASN A 100 -0.30 6.34 11.74
C ASN A 100 -0.71 7.78 11.38
N ASP A 101 0.04 8.80 11.79
CA ASP A 101 -0.27 10.19 11.49
C ASP A 101 0.05 10.52 10.04
N LYS A 102 -0.76 11.37 9.44
CA LYS A 102 -0.52 11.88 8.09
C LYS A 102 0.73 12.75 8.05
N PHE A 103 1.56 12.56 7.03
CA PHE A 103 2.70 13.42 6.77
C PHE A 103 2.26 14.84 6.45
N THR A 104 2.95 15.82 7.02
CA THR A 104 2.76 17.23 6.66
C THR A 104 3.74 17.58 5.54
N PRO A 105 3.27 18.13 4.40
CA PRO A 105 4.15 18.61 3.35
C PRO A 105 4.96 19.82 3.82
N GLU A 106 6.22 19.92 3.38
CA GLU A 106 7.07 21.09 3.58
C GLU A 106 7.15 21.96 2.30
N PHE A 107 6.54 21.49 1.21
CA PHE A 107 6.30 22.28 0.00
C PHE A 107 4.93 22.96 0.07
N SER A 108 4.78 24.07 -0.64
CA SER A 108 3.55 24.85 -0.61
C SER A 108 2.46 24.34 -1.55
N GLU A 109 1.20 24.54 -1.19
CA GLU A 109 0.06 24.20 -2.06
C GLU A 109 0.08 24.97 -3.40
N PRO A 110 0.38 26.31 -3.46
CA PRO A 110 0.49 27.02 -4.73
C PRO A 110 1.53 26.39 -5.67
N TRP A 111 2.72 26.08 -5.18
CA TRP A 111 3.74 25.40 -5.95
C TRP A 111 3.26 24.03 -6.45
N PHE A 112 2.63 23.24 -5.60
CA PHE A 112 2.13 21.91 -5.99
C PHE A 112 1.07 22.00 -7.09
N ARG A 113 0.15 22.98 -7.01
CA ARG A 113 -0.84 23.23 -8.07
C ARG A 113 -0.19 23.64 -9.39
N GLU A 114 0.88 24.43 -9.37
CA GLU A 114 1.67 24.72 -10.56
C GLU A 114 2.27 23.46 -11.18
N GLN A 115 2.81 22.54 -10.37
CA GLN A 115 3.33 21.28 -10.86
C GLN A 115 2.23 20.37 -11.44
N LEU A 116 1.06 20.33 -10.80
CA LEU A 116 -0.10 19.61 -11.34
C LEU A 116 -0.50 20.17 -12.71
N ALA A 117 -0.58 21.48 -12.87
CA ALA A 117 -0.93 22.13 -14.15
C ALA A 117 0.12 21.88 -15.25
N LEU A 118 1.40 21.73 -14.88
CA LEU A 118 2.49 21.49 -15.83
C LEU A 118 2.56 20.01 -16.29
N TYR A 119 2.35 19.06 -15.41
CA TYR A 119 2.67 17.66 -15.65
C TYR A 119 1.46 16.73 -15.68
N ILE A 120 0.30 17.14 -15.14
CA ILE A 120 -0.91 16.31 -15.11
C ILE A 120 -1.92 16.81 -16.14
N ASN A 121 -2.36 15.92 -17.01
CA ASN A 121 -3.35 16.17 -18.06
C ASN A 121 -4.39 15.04 -18.07
N ASP A 122 -5.37 15.10 -18.96
CA ASP A 122 -6.49 14.15 -18.99
C ASP A 122 -6.04 12.69 -19.21
N SER A 123 -4.89 12.46 -19.84
CA SER A 123 -4.40 11.10 -20.10
C SER A 123 -3.70 10.44 -18.92
N ASN A 124 -3.15 11.23 -17.99
CA ASN A 124 -2.42 10.71 -16.82
C ASN A 124 -3.05 11.11 -15.47
N ARG A 125 -4.14 11.87 -15.48
CA ARG A 125 -4.87 12.26 -14.28
C ARG A 125 -5.41 11.04 -13.55
N GLN A 126 -5.05 10.88 -12.28
CA GLN A 126 -5.44 9.75 -11.45
C GLN A 126 -6.64 10.04 -10.55
N MET A 127 -6.87 11.31 -10.21
CA MET A 127 -7.95 11.73 -9.33
C MET A 127 -8.26 13.23 -9.50
N ASP A 128 -9.34 13.68 -8.86
CA ASP A 128 -9.70 15.09 -8.80
C ASP A 128 -8.63 15.92 -8.07
N GLU A 129 -8.27 17.06 -8.64
CA GLU A 129 -7.19 17.93 -8.14
C GLU A 129 -7.55 18.58 -6.80
N GLU A 130 -8.80 19.06 -6.65
CA GLU A 130 -9.24 19.71 -5.40
C GLU A 130 -9.25 18.70 -4.25
N LEU A 131 -9.73 17.47 -4.53
CA LEU A 131 -9.67 16.38 -3.55
C LEU A 131 -8.23 16.02 -3.20
N LEU A 132 -7.33 15.95 -4.18
CA LEU A 132 -5.91 15.66 -3.97
C LEU A 132 -5.27 16.74 -3.08
N CYS A 133 -5.43 18.01 -3.41
CA CYS A 133 -4.89 19.12 -2.63
C CYS A 133 -5.45 19.12 -1.21
N ARG A 134 -6.76 18.91 -1.04
CA ARG A 134 -7.37 18.78 0.27
C ARG A 134 -6.77 17.62 1.08
N ILE A 135 -6.58 16.44 0.47
CA ILE A 135 -5.97 15.29 1.15
C ILE A 135 -4.55 15.63 1.63
N ILE A 136 -3.76 16.30 0.81
CA ILE A 136 -2.35 16.58 1.12
C ILE A 136 -2.21 17.72 2.15
N PHE A 137 -2.96 18.82 2.01
CA PHE A 137 -2.72 20.04 2.78
C PHE A 137 -3.66 20.25 3.97
N ASP A 138 -4.89 19.70 3.96
CA ASP A 138 -5.79 19.76 5.13
C ASP A 138 -5.40 18.71 6.16
N LYS A 139 -4.79 19.14 7.27
CA LYS A 139 -4.24 18.24 8.30
C LYS A 139 -5.28 17.34 8.97
N GLU A 140 -6.52 17.80 9.05
CA GLU A 140 -7.61 17.07 9.72
C GLU A 140 -8.30 16.06 8.78
N PHE A 141 -8.18 16.26 7.47
CA PHE A 141 -8.82 15.39 6.50
C PHE A 141 -8.00 14.13 6.29
N TYR A 142 -8.54 12.96 6.65
CA TYR A 142 -7.84 11.67 6.71
C TYR A 142 -6.55 11.73 7.57
N ALA A 143 -6.65 12.34 8.74
CA ALA A 143 -5.52 12.65 9.62
C ALA A 143 -4.73 11.43 10.09
N SER A 144 -5.37 10.27 10.21
CA SER A 144 -4.73 9.05 10.71
C SER A 144 -5.12 7.81 9.90
N ARG A 145 -4.15 6.97 9.59
CA ARG A 145 -4.39 5.67 8.94
C ARG A 145 -5.19 4.73 9.84
N LEU A 146 -4.87 4.69 11.12
CA LEU A 146 -5.59 3.94 12.15
C LEU A 146 -5.81 4.85 13.35
N ASN A 147 -7.06 5.20 13.64
CA ASN A 147 -7.43 6.07 14.75
C ASN A 147 -8.05 5.24 15.89
N GLN A 148 -7.27 4.98 16.93
CA GLN A 148 -7.69 4.22 18.11
C GLN A 148 -7.95 5.10 19.33
N LYS A 149 -8.28 6.39 19.13
CA LYS A 149 -8.61 7.30 20.23
C LYS A 149 -9.88 6.84 20.94
N ALA A 150 -9.90 6.95 22.27
CA ALA A 150 -11.07 6.59 23.05
C ALA A 150 -12.29 7.42 22.63
N GLY A 151 -13.43 6.75 22.48
CA GLY A 151 -14.73 7.37 22.17
C GLY A 151 -14.95 7.69 20.69
N VAL A 152 -14.07 7.28 19.79
CA VAL A 152 -14.30 7.36 18.34
C VAL A 152 -14.59 5.97 17.76
N ASP A 153 -15.38 5.92 16.70
CA ASP A 153 -15.55 4.72 15.89
C ASP A 153 -14.27 4.49 15.08
N VAL A 154 -13.51 3.43 15.43
CA VAL A 154 -12.21 3.15 14.80
C VAL A 154 -12.32 2.90 13.31
N ILE A 155 -13.44 2.38 12.81
CA ILE A 155 -13.65 2.06 11.39
C ILE A 155 -13.83 3.36 10.59
N THR A 156 -14.76 4.21 11.00
CA THR A 156 -15.09 5.44 10.26
C THR A 156 -14.06 6.56 10.45
N ALA A 157 -13.32 6.54 11.56
CA ALA A 157 -12.29 7.54 11.86
C ALA A 157 -10.90 7.20 11.29
N SER A 158 -10.72 6.01 10.72
CA SER A 158 -9.44 5.57 10.11
C SER A 158 -9.46 5.73 8.59
N ALA A 159 -8.31 6.10 8.04
CA ALA A 159 -8.15 6.28 6.58
C ALA A 159 -7.80 4.98 5.84
N ASN A 160 -7.48 3.88 6.55
CA ASN A 160 -7.18 2.60 5.90
C ASN A 160 -8.38 2.09 5.08
N ASN A 161 -8.10 1.24 4.09
CA ASN A 161 -9.08 0.82 3.09
C ASN A 161 -9.58 -0.62 3.28
N TYR A 162 -9.71 -1.07 4.54
CA TYR A 162 -10.27 -2.39 4.84
C TYR A 162 -11.79 -2.38 4.98
N TYR A 163 -12.39 -1.18 5.07
CA TYR A 163 -13.81 -0.97 5.32
C TYR A 163 -14.34 0.17 4.46
N GLU A 164 -15.55 0.05 3.91
CA GLU A 164 -16.19 1.14 3.19
C GLU A 164 -17.71 1.14 3.38
N GLY A 165 -18.25 2.28 3.82
CA GLY A 165 -19.68 2.42 4.05
C GLY A 165 -20.23 1.70 5.28
N VAL A 166 -19.37 1.12 6.12
CA VAL A 166 -19.70 0.42 7.36
C VAL A 166 -19.12 1.14 8.57
N ASN A 167 -19.66 0.90 9.75
CA ASN A 167 -19.18 1.39 11.04
C ASN A 167 -18.69 0.23 11.92
N GLN A 168 -18.16 0.55 13.10
CA GLN A 168 -17.59 -0.44 14.01
C GLN A 168 -18.62 -1.49 14.45
N GLU A 169 -19.84 -1.07 14.81
CA GLU A 169 -20.90 -1.98 15.27
C GLU A 169 -21.28 -3.00 14.18
N GLU A 170 -21.41 -2.53 12.93
CA GLU A 170 -21.73 -3.38 11.78
C GLU A 170 -20.60 -4.39 11.49
N VAL A 171 -19.34 -3.98 11.58
CA VAL A 171 -18.17 -4.85 11.41
C VAL A 171 -18.10 -5.91 12.50
N GLU A 172 -18.27 -5.51 13.77
CA GLU A 172 -18.26 -6.42 14.91
C GLU A 172 -19.40 -7.44 14.82
N ALA A 173 -20.60 -7.01 14.43
CA ALA A 173 -21.74 -7.91 14.24
C ALA A 173 -21.50 -8.90 13.10
N PHE A 174 -20.92 -8.45 11.98
CA PHE A 174 -20.59 -9.31 10.84
C PHE A 174 -19.62 -10.43 11.23
N TYR A 175 -18.50 -10.09 11.86
CA TYR A 175 -17.52 -11.10 12.28
C TYR A 175 -18.00 -11.97 13.44
N ALA A 176 -18.83 -11.46 14.34
CA ALA A 176 -19.46 -12.27 15.39
C ALA A 176 -20.40 -13.35 14.78
N ALA A 177 -21.13 -13.01 13.72
CA ALA A 177 -21.98 -13.98 13.00
C ALA A 177 -21.13 -15.06 12.31
N MET A 178 -20.00 -14.69 11.69
CA MET A 178 -19.06 -15.66 11.10
C MET A 178 -18.47 -16.59 12.17
N ALA A 179 -18.03 -16.03 13.30
CA ALA A 179 -17.48 -16.82 14.40
C ALA A 179 -18.52 -17.80 14.99
N ALA A 180 -19.77 -17.37 15.12
CA ALA A 180 -20.86 -18.23 15.57
C ALA A 180 -21.17 -19.37 14.59
N ALA A 181 -21.08 -19.10 13.29
CA ALA A 181 -21.26 -20.13 12.25
C ALA A 181 -20.11 -21.14 12.21
N ASP A 182 -18.92 -20.78 12.69
CA ASP A 182 -17.71 -21.61 12.77
C ASP A 182 -17.53 -22.29 14.16
N GLU A 183 -18.52 -22.16 15.05
CA GLU A 183 -18.47 -22.72 16.40
C GLU A 183 -18.33 -24.24 16.35
N GLY A 184 -17.33 -24.78 17.05
CA GLY A 184 -17.02 -26.21 17.09
C GLY A 184 -16.13 -26.70 15.95
N ASN A 185 -15.69 -25.85 15.02
CA ASN A 185 -14.68 -26.17 14.04
C ASN A 185 -13.32 -26.37 14.74
N PRO A 186 -12.66 -27.55 14.63
CA PRO A 186 -11.37 -27.77 15.26
C PRO A 186 -10.23 -26.94 14.63
N GLU A 187 -10.44 -26.41 13.42
CA GLU A 187 -9.51 -25.56 12.68
C GLU A 187 -10.22 -24.25 12.26
N PRO A 188 -10.48 -23.34 13.23
CA PRO A 188 -11.21 -22.12 12.93
C PRO A 188 -10.40 -21.22 11.98
N ILE A 189 -11.06 -20.63 11.00
CA ILE A 189 -10.45 -19.70 10.07
C ILE A 189 -10.19 -18.34 10.75
N SER A 190 -9.22 -17.59 10.22
CA SER A 190 -9.03 -16.20 10.61
C SER A 190 -9.91 -15.28 9.76
N TYR A 191 -10.69 -14.41 10.42
CA TYR A 191 -11.59 -13.48 9.74
C TYR A 191 -10.89 -12.17 9.41
N GLY A 192 -11.30 -11.52 8.29
CA GLY A 192 -10.88 -10.17 7.91
C GLY A 192 -9.44 -10.02 7.44
N LEU A 193 -8.70 -11.11 7.21
CA LEU A 193 -7.31 -11.04 6.75
C LEU A 193 -7.15 -10.88 5.24
N ASN A 194 -8.13 -11.35 4.46
CA ASN A 194 -8.04 -11.41 3.00
C ASN A 194 -9.30 -10.84 2.35
N SER A 195 -9.90 -9.79 2.93
CA SER A 195 -11.11 -9.15 2.41
C SER A 195 -11.21 -7.70 2.86
N LYS A 196 -12.06 -6.96 2.14
CA LYS A 196 -12.57 -5.64 2.51
C LYS A 196 -14.07 -5.78 2.79
N LEU A 197 -14.55 -5.22 3.91
CA LEU A 197 -15.99 -5.15 4.16
C LEU A 197 -16.58 -3.89 3.52
N VAL A 198 -17.67 -4.09 2.79
CA VAL A 198 -18.43 -3.00 2.13
C VAL A 198 -19.92 -3.22 2.29
N LYS A 199 -20.72 -2.19 2.02
CA LYS A 199 -22.16 -2.37 1.82
C LYS A 199 -22.48 -2.63 0.35
N ASP A 200 -23.32 -3.66 0.09
CA ASP A 200 -23.87 -3.90 -1.22
C ASP A 200 -24.97 -2.88 -1.59
N GLU A 201 -25.53 -2.98 -2.78
CA GLU A 201 -26.60 -2.11 -3.27
C GLU A 201 -27.88 -2.17 -2.40
N ASN A 202 -28.08 -3.23 -1.62
CA ASN A 202 -29.21 -3.44 -0.70
C ASN A 202 -28.89 -2.98 0.73
N GLY A 203 -27.67 -2.50 0.99
CA GLY A 203 -27.19 -2.06 2.29
C GLY A 203 -26.71 -3.19 3.20
N ASN A 204 -26.55 -4.42 2.70
CA ASN A 204 -26.00 -5.53 3.46
C ASN A 204 -24.47 -5.42 3.53
N VAL A 205 -23.89 -5.78 4.69
CA VAL A 205 -22.44 -5.90 4.84
C VAL A 205 -21.98 -7.18 4.16
N VAL A 206 -21.02 -7.05 3.23
CA VAL A 206 -20.47 -8.15 2.45
C VAL A 206 -18.95 -8.06 2.36
N GLU A 207 -18.29 -9.21 2.13
CA GLU A 207 -16.85 -9.26 1.90
C GLU A 207 -16.51 -9.15 0.42
N GLN A 208 -15.60 -8.22 0.09
CA GLN A 208 -14.85 -8.23 -1.17
C GLN A 208 -13.54 -9.00 -0.95
N VAL A 209 -13.55 -10.27 -1.31
CA VAL A 209 -12.42 -11.17 -1.05
C VAL A 209 -11.26 -10.88 -2.01
N TRP A 210 -10.04 -10.85 -1.47
CA TRP A 210 -8.80 -10.69 -2.22
C TRP A 210 -8.36 -12.04 -2.80
N LYS A 211 -8.64 -12.24 -4.06
CA LYS A 211 -8.32 -13.49 -4.76
C LYS A 211 -8.32 -13.27 -6.28
N VAL A 212 -7.82 -14.26 -7.02
CA VAL A 212 -8.01 -14.33 -8.47
C VAL A 212 -9.52 -14.32 -8.79
N GLY A 213 -9.94 -13.44 -9.69
CA GLY A 213 -11.34 -13.18 -10.01
C GLY A 213 -12.10 -12.32 -9.00
N GLY A 214 -11.44 -11.84 -7.94
CA GLY A 214 -11.98 -10.93 -6.93
C GLY A 214 -11.24 -9.59 -6.90
N MET A 215 -11.23 -8.94 -5.72
CA MET A 215 -10.46 -7.73 -5.49
C MET A 215 -8.97 -8.02 -5.64
N TYR A 216 -8.21 -7.13 -6.30
CA TYR A 216 -6.79 -7.26 -6.63
C TYR A 216 -6.42 -8.40 -7.59
N SER A 217 -7.38 -8.94 -8.39
CA SER A 217 -7.17 -10.10 -9.25
C SER A 217 -5.91 -10.02 -10.09
N GLU A 218 -5.68 -8.89 -10.81
CA GLU A 218 -4.52 -8.73 -11.70
C GLU A 218 -3.19 -8.87 -10.95
N ALA A 219 -3.07 -8.25 -9.78
CA ALA A 219 -1.86 -8.34 -8.97
C ALA A 219 -1.68 -9.75 -8.40
N ILE A 220 -2.77 -10.39 -7.94
CA ILE A 220 -2.73 -11.74 -7.38
C ILE A 220 -2.41 -12.78 -8.47
N GLU A 221 -2.91 -12.62 -9.68
CA GLU A 221 -2.53 -13.48 -10.84
C GLU A 221 -1.02 -13.41 -11.12
N GLN A 222 -0.41 -12.22 -11.02
CA GLN A 222 1.04 -12.09 -11.15
C GLN A 222 1.79 -12.73 -9.96
N ILE A 223 1.27 -12.61 -8.74
CA ILE A 223 1.83 -13.28 -7.56
C ILE A 223 1.82 -14.81 -7.78
N VAL A 224 0.66 -15.36 -8.19
CA VAL A 224 0.50 -16.80 -8.46
C VAL A 224 1.46 -17.26 -9.57
N TYR A 225 1.55 -16.52 -10.68
CA TYR A 225 2.48 -16.82 -11.77
C TYR A 225 3.93 -16.98 -11.27
N TRP A 226 4.40 -16.07 -10.43
CA TRP A 226 5.76 -16.14 -9.88
C TRP A 226 5.93 -17.26 -8.85
N LEU A 227 4.89 -17.55 -8.05
CA LEU A 227 4.90 -18.69 -7.12
C LEU A 227 4.96 -20.03 -7.87
N GLU A 228 4.21 -20.18 -8.97
CA GLU A 228 4.31 -21.36 -9.85
C GLU A 228 5.72 -21.51 -10.43
N LYS A 229 6.38 -20.41 -10.82
CA LYS A 229 7.79 -20.45 -11.24
C LYS A 229 8.71 -20.90 -10.10
N ALA A 230 8.49 -20.39 -8.88
CA ALA A 230 9.25 -20.79 -7.70
C ALA A 230 9.11 -22.29 -7.42
N ALA A 231 7.91 -22.84 -7.52
CA ALA A 231 7.64 -24.28 -7.33
C ALA A 231 8.42 -25.16 -8.30
N THR A 232 8.73 -24.69 -9.53
CA THR A 232 9.49 -25.50 -10.52
C THR A 232 10.95 -25.76 -10.12
N VAL A 233 11.54 -24.94 -9.27
CA VAL A 233 12.96 -25.02 -8.84
C VAL A 233 13.12 -25.39 -7.37
N ALA A 234 12.01 -25.40 -6.62
CA ALA A 234 11.96 -25.74 -5.20
C ALA A 234 12.23 -27.23 -4.95
N ASP A 235 12.80 -27.59 -3.79
CA ASP A 235 12.82 -28.96 -3.32
C ASP A 235 11.39 -29.43 -2.93
N ASP A 236 11.23 -30.71 -2.59
CA ASP A 236 9.90 -31.27 -2.32
C ASP A 236 9.20 -30.61 -1.11
N THR A 237 9.97 -30.24 -0.07
CA THR A 237 9.43 -29.57 1.13
C THR A 237 9.02 -28.14 0.82
N GLN A 238 9.88 -27.41 0.13
CA GLN A 238 9.61 -26.01 -0.30
C GLN A 238 8.42 -25.95 -1.25
N ARG A 239 8.35 -26.90 -2.21
CA ARG A 239 7.25 -27.00 -3.16
C ARG A 239 5.93 -27.25 -2.45
N ALA A 240 5.86 -28.20 -1.54
CA ALA A 240 4.66 -28.48 -0.77
C ALA A 240 4.17 -27.24 0.02
N THR A 241 5.10 -26.41 0.52
CA THR A 241 4.76 -25.16 1.20
C THR A 241 4.24 -24.08 0.24
N ILE A 242 4.78 -24.00 -0.98
CA ILE A 242 4.34 -23.02 -2.00
C ILE A 242 2.96 -23.39 -2.55
N GLU A 243 2.68 -24.67 -2.71
CA GLU A 243 1.43 -25.19 -3.30
C GLU A 243 0.27 -25.27 -2.29
N ALA A 244 0.55 -25.21 -0.97
CA ALA A 244 -0.46 -25.24 0.10
C ALA A 244 -1.16 -23.87 0.24
#